data_ed5237444ac2e4bf7ee2a075b6126457
#
_entry.id   ed5237444ac2e4bf7ee2a075b6126457
#
_cell.length_a   1.000
_cell.length_b   1.000
_cell.length_c   1.000
_cell.angle_alpha   90.00
_cell.angle_beta   90.00
_cell.angle_gamma   90.00
#
_symmetry.space_group_name_H-M   'P 1'
#
loop_
_entity.id
_entity.type
_entity.pdbx_description
1 polymer ?
#
loop_
_entity_poly.entity_id
_entity_poly.type
_entity_poly.pdbx_seq_one_letter_code
_entity_poly.pdbx_strand_id
1 'polypeptide(L)'
;MGAGKIVQEFLPVASHVEGLTLSAVVGRPAARARLEDLRDRFGISRACTDYDECLGADDIDTVYVAVPNALHADFARRALAAGKHVICEKPFTLRLEELRELRALAQERRLILVEAITNQYLSNYRSIREHLPELGQVKVVQCEYSQYSSRYPAFRQGHVLPAFDPAMGGGALLDLGIYSLHFVVGLLGRPRSVKYTANVECDVDTSGVVVMDYGTCVAVCVCAKDSSGPSRTKIQGSDGTIVMDSAPNVCDSFTLLRSGQQDVHVDRQVHPHRMVEEFRAFEQMIAELDLQQRDTRLRHSELVLEIAIEALASAGIETGR
;
A
#
# COMPACT_ATOMS: atom_id res chain seq x y z
N MET A 1 -11.77 -4.64 -9.76
CA MET A 1 -13.04 -4.26 -9.09
C MET A 1 -12.91 -2.87 -8.49
N GLY A 2 -13.69 -1.90 -8.97
CA GLY A 2 -13.61 -0.48 -8.61
C GLY A 2 -13.35 0.41 -9.82
N ALA A 3 -13.68 1.71 -9.72
CA ALA A 3 -13.42 2.75 -10.73
C ALA A 3 -12.94 4.04 -10.06
N GLY A 4 -12.27 3.91 -8.91
CA GLY A 4 -11.74 4.98 -8.09
C GLY A 4 -10.51 5.65 -8.69
N LYS A 5 -9.92 6.58 -7.91
CA LYS A 5 -8.72 7.33 -8.32
C LYS A 5 -7.56 6.40 -8.67
N ILE A 6 -7.28 5.40 -7.81
CA ILE A 6 -6.13 4.50 -8.01
C ILE A 6 -6.27 3.67 -9.30
N VAL A 7 -7.48 3.22 -9.65
CA VAL A 7 -7.72 2.52 -10.92
C VAL A 7 -7.43 3.45 -12.11
N GLN A 8 -7.82 4.73 -12.02
CA GLN A 8 -7.55 5.71 -13.07
C GLN A 8 -6.07 6.10 -13.16
N GLU A 9 -5.30 5.97 -12.07
CA GLU A 9 -3.84 6.12 -12.09
C GLU A 9 -3.17 4.90 -12.75
N PHE A 10 -3.71 3.70 -12.56
CA PHE A 10 -3.16 2.47 -13.12
C PHE A 10 -3.45 2.28 -14.61
N LEU A 11 -4.69 2.51 -15.05
CA LEU A 11 -5.13 2.20 -16.41
C LEU A 11 -4.24 2.81 -17.51
N PRO A 12 -3.76 4.09 -17.42
CA PRO A 12 -2.86 4.67 -18.42
C PRO A 12 -1.52 3.93 -18.56
N VAL A 13 -1.08 3.22 -17.55
CA VAL A 13 0.22 2.54 -17.51
C VAL A 13 0.11 1.02 -17.59
N ALA A 14 -1.10 0.47 -17.63
CA ALA A 14 -1.36 -0.96 -17.69
C ALA A 14 -0.69 -1.63 -18.91
N SER A 15 -0.62 -0.93 -20.04
CA SER A 15 0.05 -1.41 -21.27
C SER A 15 1.57 -1.61 -21.13
N HIS A 16 2.19 -1.06 -20.06
CA HIS A 16 3.60 -1.29 -19.75
C HIS A 16 3.85 -2.58 -18.94
N VAL A 17 2.79 -3.30 -18.58
CA VAL A 17 2.87 -4.60 -17.90
C VAL A 17 2.60 -5.68 -18.93
N GLU A 18 3.66 -6.36 -19.36
CA GLU A 18 3.53 -7.49 -20.30
C GLU A 18 2.72 -8.62 -19.63
N GLY A 19 1.96 -9.38 -20.40
CA GLY A 19 1.10 -10.47 -19.89
C GLY A 19 -0.23 -10.01 -19.28
N LEU A 20 -0.43 -8.71 -19.05
CA LEU A 20 -1.66 -8.18 -18.50
C LEU A 20 -2.71 -7.92 -19.59
N THR A 21 -3.89 -8.51 -19.43
CA THR A 21 -5.07 -8.23 -20.26
C THR A 21 -6.19 -7.65 -19.41
N LEU A 22 -6.75 -6.52 -19.84
CA LEU A 22 -7.85 -5.85 -19.15
C LEU A 22 -9.20 -6.42 -19.64
N SER A 23 -9.70 -7.48 -19.02
CA SER A 23 -10.94 -8.16 -19.41
C SER A 23 -12.20 -7.44 -18.94
N ALA A 24 -12.21 -6.87 -17.74
CA ALA A 24 -13.40 -6.21 -17.20
C ALA A 24 -13.08 -5.07 -16.24
N VAL A 25 -13.90 -4.02 -16.26
CA VAL A 25 -14.01 -3.04 -15.18
C VAL A 25 -15.37 -3.17 -14.52
N VAL A 26 -15.37 -3.31 -13.17
CA VAL A 26 -16.59 -3.60 -12.41
C VAL A 26 -16.83 -2.51 -11.38
N GLY A 27 -18.09 -2.09 -11.23
CA GLY A 27 -18.49 -1.11 -10.23
C GLY A 27 -19.99 -1.15 -9.95
N ARG A 28 -20.45 -0.23 -9.09
CA ARG A 28 -21.88 -0.14 -8.75
C ARG A 28 -22.72 0.28 -9.96
N PRO A 29 -24.02 -0.09 -10.02
CA PRO A 29 -24.91 0.31 -11.12
C PRO A 29 -24.93 1.83 -11.38
N ALA A 30 -24.88 2.64 -10.32
CA ALA A 30 -24.81 4.12 -10.41
C ALA A 30 -23.54 4.64 -11.11
N ALA A 31 -22.50 3.83 -11.24
CA ALA A 31 -21.25 4.19 -11.92
C ALA A 31 -21.18 3.73 -13.38
N ARG A 32 -22.26 3.16 -13.95
CA ARG A 32 -22.28 2.52 -15.29
C ARG A 32 -21.65 3.41 -16.37
N ALA A 33 -22.07 4.66 -16.50
CA ALA A 33 -21.53 5.58 -17.51
C ALA A 33 -20.01 5.77 -17.39
N ARG A 34 -19.50 5.82 -16.15
CA ARG A 34 -18.06 5.91 -15.89
C ARG A 34 -17.32 4.61 -16.23
N LEU A 35 -17.93 3.46 -15.99
CA LEU A 35 -17.34 2.18 -16.34
C LEU A 35 -17.24 2.02 -17.85
N GLU A 36 -18.25 2.46 -18.58
CA GLU A 36 -18.28 2.46 -20.06
C GLU A 36 -17.22 3.43 -20.63
N ASP A 37 -17.07 4.64 -20.07
CA ASP A 37 -15.99 5.56 -20.44
C ASP A 37 -14.60 4.95 -20.22
N LEU A 38 -14.36 4.30 -19.08
CA LEU A 38 -13.09 3.62 -18.82
C LEU A 38 -12.85 2.45 -19.78
N ARG A 39 -13.87 1.66 -20.06
CA ARG A 39 -13.81 0.57 -21.06
C ARG A 39 -13.34 1.10 -22.41
N ASP A 40 -14.01 2.14 -22.91
CA ASP A 40 -13.77 2.68 -24.24
C ASP A 40 -12.39 3.36 -24.36
N ARG A 41 -11.99 4.09 -23.32
CA ARG A 41 -10.70 4.81 -23.31
C ARG A 41 -9.50 3.89 -23.20
N PHE A 42 -9.61 2.77 -22.50
CA PHE A 42 -8.48 1.89 -22.20
C PHE A 42 -8.57 0.51 -22.85
N GLY A 43 -9.52 0.31 -23.76
CA GLY A 43 -9.67 -0.95 -24.50
C GLY A 43 -10.03 -2.13 -23.62
N ILE A 44 -10.75 -1.90 -22.50
CA ILE A 44 -11.20 -2.97 -21.60
C ILE A 44 -12.35 -3.71 -22.30
N SER A 45 -12.36 -5.04 -22.24
CA SER A 45 -13.35 -5.83 -22.99
C SER A 45 -14.77 -5.60 -22.51
N ARG A 46 -14.99 -5.44 -21.20
CA ARG A 46 -16.34 -5.34 -20.59
C ARG A 46 -16.42 -4.27 -19.49
N ALA A 47 -17.58 -3.61 -19.42
CA ALA A 47 -17.97 -2.76 -18.29
C ALA A 47 -19.16 -3.44 -17.57
N CYS A 48 -18.94 -3.91 -16.35
CA CYS A 48 -19.90 -4.72 -15.60
C CYS A 48 -20.39 -4.00 -14.34
N THR A 49 -21.63 -4.27 -13.95
CA THR A 49 -22.17 -3.80 -12.67
C THR A 49 -22.53 -4.95 -11.73
N ASP A 50 -22.36 -6.17 -12.20
CA ASP A 50 -22.47 -7.40 -11.42
C ASP A 50 -21.07 -8.01 -11.23
N TYR A 51 -20.66 -8.19 -9.98
CA TYR A 51 -19.36 -8.74 -9.65
C TYR A 51 -19.35 -10.27 -9.80
N ASP A 52 -20.43 -10.95 -9.46
CA ASP A 52 -20.51 -12.41 -9.54
C ASP A 52 -20.53 -12.90 -10.98
N GLU A 53 -21.15 -12.13 -11.89
CA GLU A 53 -21.07 -12.40 -13.34
C GLU A 53 -19.59 -12.38 -13.80
N CYS A 54 -18.82 -11.38 -13.37
CA CYS A 54 -17.40 -11.31 -13.72
C CYS A 54 -16.58 -12.44 -13.06
N LEU A 55 -16.90 -12.83 -11.83
CA LEU A 55 -16.22 -13.94 -11.16
C LEU A 55 -16.47 -15.29 -11.84
N GLY A 56 -17.64 -15.46 -12.48
CA GLY A 56 -17.98 -16.65 -13.25
C GLY A 56 -17.36 -16.72 -14.64
N ALA A 57 -16.70 -15.66 -15.11
CA ALA A 57 -16.14 -15.62 -16.45
C ALA A 57 -14.80 -16.37 -16.55
N ASP A 58 -14.67 -17.26 -17.57
CA ASP A 58 -13.48 -18.10 -17.76
C ASP A 58 -12.24 -17.31 -18.22
N ASP A 59 -12.43 -16.16 -18.85
CA ASP A 59 -11.36 -15.27 -19.34
C ASP A 59 -10.84 -14.28 -18.27
N ILE A 60 -11.27 -14.42 -17.02
CA ILE A 60 -10.76 -13.67 -15.87
C ILE A 60 -10.08 -14.65 -14.93
N ASP A 61 -8.79 -14.52 -14.73
CA ASP A 61 -7.98 -15.29 -13.78
C ASP A 61 -7.65 -14.50 -12.51
N THR A 62 -7.64 -13.16 -12.60
CA THR A 62 -7.16 -12.27 -11.53
C THR A 62 -8.12 -11.12 -11.29
N VAL A 63 -8.33 -10.77 -10.03
CA VAL A 63 -9.12 -9.60 -9.62
C VAL A 63 -8.24 -8.59 -8.90
N TYR A 64 -8.17 -7.37 -9.44
CA TYR A 64 -7.64 -6.22 -8.73
C TYR A 64 -8.76 -5.56 -7.91
N VAL A 65 -8.70 -5.67 -6.58
CA VAL A 65 -9.68 -5.12 -5.64
C VAL A 65 -9.26 -3.71 -5.24
N ALA A 66 -10.00 -2.71 -5.71
CA ALA A 66 -9.74 -1.28 -5.49
C ALA A 66 -11.04 -0.53 -5.11
N VAL A 67 -11.70 -1.04 -4.11
CA VAL A 67 -12.95 -0.52 -3.47
C VAL A 67 -12.60 0.25 -2.19
N PRO A 68 -13.55 0.86 -1.47
CA PRO A 68 -13.27 1.41 -0.12
C PRO A 68 -12.73 0.34 0.83
N ASN A 69 -11.81 0.73 1.73
CA ASN A 69 -11.01 -0.20 2.55
C ASN A 69 -11.83 -1.23 3.31
N ALA A 70 -12.95 -0.83 3.93
CA ALA A 70 -13.84 -1.74 4.68
C ALA A 70 -14.46 -2.86 3.81
N LEU A 71 -14.41 -2.74 2.49
CA LEU A 71 -14.96 -3.73 1.56
C LEU A 71 -13.90 -4.68 1.00
N HIS A 72 -12.62 -4.43 1.24
CA HIS A 72 -11.51 -5.23 0.69
C HIS A 72 -11.66 -6.70 1.01
N ALA A 73 -11.88 -7.04 2.28
CA ALA A 73 -11.97 -8.43 2.74
C ALA A 73 -13.09 -9.21 2.07
N ASP A 74 -14.28 -8.61 1.92
CA ASP A 74 -15.42 -9.29 1.29
C ASP A 74 -15.18 -9.56 -0.20
N PHE A 75 -14.75 -8.52 -0.94
CA PHE A 75 -14.50 -8.67 -2.37
C PHE A 75 -13.33 -9.62 -2.67
N ALA A 76 -12.27 -9.59 -1.86
CA ALA A 76 -11.14 -10.52 -1.97
C ALA A 76 -11.57 -11.97 -1.67
N ARG A 77 -12.38 -12.18 -0.63
CA ARG A 77 -12.90 -13.51 -0.27
C ARG A 77 -13.73 -14.11 -1.40
N ARG A 78 -14.65 -13.33 -1.98
CA ARG A 78 -15.49 -13.77 -3.10
C ARG A 78 -14.66 -14.14 -4.32
N ALA A 79 -13.63 -13.36 -4.67
CA ALA A 79 -12.73 -13.67 -5.77
C ALA A 79 -11.95 -14.97 -5.52
N LEU A 80 -11.34 -15.13 -4.35
CA LEU A 80 -10.63 -16.36 -3.97
C LEU A 80 -11.57 -17.57 -3.98
N ALA A 81 -12.80 -17.45 -3.46
CA ALA A 81 -13.80 -18.51 -3.46
C ALA A 81 -14.20 -18.91 -4.89
N ALA A 82 -14.17 -17.99 -5.84
CA ALA A 82 -14.41 -18.23 -7.26
C ALA A 82 -13.16 -18.74 -8.01
N GLY A 83 -12.05 -19.02 -7.32
CA GLY A 83 -10.82 -19.53 -7.94
C GLY A 83 -9.97 -18.48 -8.65
N LYS A 84 -10.16 -17.18 -8.34
CA LYS A 84 -9.40 -16.09 -8.96
C LYS A 84 -8.24 -15.66 -8.07
N HIS A 85 -7.08 -15.32 -8.66
CA HIS A 85 -6.01 -14.62 -7.98
C HIS A 85 -6.47 -13.23 -7.56
N VAL A 86 -5.88 -12.69 -6.50
CA VAL A 86 -6.30 -11.39 -5.95
C VAL A 86 -5.10 -10.47 -5.73
N ILE A 87 -5.18 -9.29 -6.31
CA ILE A 87 -4.37 -8.12 -5.97
C ILE A 87 -5.30 -7.17 -5.21
N CYS A 88 -5.02 -6.88 -3.95
CA CYS A 88 -5.89 -6.03 -3.13
C CYS A 88 -5.19 -4.75 -2.72
N GLU A 89 -5.87 -3.60 -2.87
CA GLU A 89 -5.35 -2.31 -2.44
C GLU A 89 -5.04 -2.26 -0.93
N LYS A 90 -4.12 -1.36 -0.61
CA LYS A 90 -3.80 -1.02 0.78
C LYS A 90 -4.86 -0.08 1.40
N PRO A 91 -5.04 -0.10 2.72
CA PRO A 91 -4.60 -1.16 3.64
C PRO A 91 -5.33 -2.46 3.30
N PHE A 92 -4.64 -3.58 3.43
CA PHE A 92 -5.14 -4.87 2.93
C PHE A 92 -6.53 -5.21 3.49
N THR A 93 -6.66 -5.15 4.81
CA THR A 93 -7.91 -5.27 5.55
C THR A 93 -7.88 -4.31 6.73
N LEU A 94 -9.01 -4.17 7.45
CA LEU A 94 -9.08 -3.38 8.67
C LEU A 94 -8.91 -4.21 9.93
N ARG A 95 -9.07 -5.53 9.84
CA ARG A 95 -8.97 -6.47 10.95
C ARG A 95 -8.00 -7.60 10.60
N LEU A 96 -7.23 -8.00 11.57
CA LEU A 96 -6.22 -9.04 11.41
C LEU A 96 -6.84 -10.40 11.10
N GLU A 97 -7.97 -10.71 11.69
CA GLU A 97 -8.73 -11.93 11.49
C GLU A 97 -9.14 -12.07 10.02
N GLU A 98 -9.61 -11.00 9.39
CA GLU A 98 -9.98 -10.98 7.98
C GLU A 98 -8.77 -11.33 7.08
N LEU A 99 -7.60 -10.76 7.36
CA LEU A 99 -6.39 -11.06 6.58
C LEU A 99 -5.97 -12.52 6.76
N ARG A 100 -6.06 -13.05 7.98
CA ARG A 100 -5.74 -14.45 8.27
C ARG A 100 -6.69 -15.42 7.58
N GLU A 101 -7.99 -15.12 7.55
CA GLU A 101 -8.97 -15.90 6.80
C GLU A 101 -8.69 -15.88 5.29
N LEU A 102 -8.41 -14.71 4.71
CA LEU A 102 -8.06 -14.59 3.29
C LEU A 102 -6.78 -15.36 2.95
N ARG A 103 -5.77 -15.26 3.81
CA ARG A 103 -4.52 -16.01 3.66
C ARG A 103 -4.77 -17.52 3.69
N ALA A 104 -5.54 -18.03 4.65
CA ALA A 104 -5.88 -19.45 4.73
C ALA A 104 -6.61 -19.93 3.47
N LEU A 105 -7.60 -19.16 3.00
CA LEU A 105 -8.33 -19.48 1.78
C LEU A 105 -7.43 -19.48 0.52
N ALA A 106 -6.55 -18.48 0.40
CA ALA A 106 -5.59 -18.41 -0.72
C ALA A 106 -4.60 -19.59 -0.69
N GLN A 107 -4.18 -20.03 0.50
CA GLN A 107 -3.31 -21.19 0.68
C GLN A 107 -4.03 -22.51 0.31
N GLU A 108 -5.24 -22.73 0.81
CA GLU A 108 -6.08 -23.87 0.49
C GLU A 108 -6.32 -24.01 -1.01
N ARG A 109 -6.64 -22.91 -1.66
CA ARG A 109 -6.95 -22.83 -3.09
C ARG A 109 -5.72 -22.75 -4.00
N ARG A 110 -4.51 -22.62 -3.43
CA ARG A 110 -3.25 -22.42 -4.16
C ARG A 110 -3.30 -21.20 -5.09
N LEU A 111 -3.93 -20.11 -4.64
CA LEU A 111 -4.07 -18.86 -5.38
C LEU A 111 -3.06 -17.81 -4.90
N ILE A 112 -2.67 -16.92 -5.78
CA ILE A 112 -1.92 -15.73 -5.42
C ILE A 112 -2.89 -14.73 -4.79
N LEU A 113 -2.50 -14.22 -3.62
CA LEU A 113 -3.13 -13.13 -2.90
C LEU A 113 -2.03 -12.18 -2.45
N VAL A 114 -2.09 -10.92 -2.86
CA VAL A 114 -1.07 -9.92 -2.54
C VAL A 114 -1.70 -8.56 -2.23
N GLU A 115 -1.03 -7.80 -1.37
CA GLU A 115 -1.35 -6.40 -1.11
C GLU A 115 -0.65 -5.51 -2.14
N ALA A 116 -1.40 -4.56 -2.73
CA ALA A 116 -0.85 -3.52 -3.59
C ALA A 116 -0.20 -2.44 -2.72
N ILE A 117 1.01 -2.71 -2.30
CA ILE A 117 1.87 -1.81 -1.50
C ILE A 117 3.16 -1.51 -2.23
N THR A 118 3.12 -0.48 -3.04
CA THR A 118 4.09 -0.15 -4.09
C THR A 118 5.55 -0.26 -3.66
N ASN A 119 5.91 0.34 -2.51
CA ASN A 119 7.31 0.43 -2.09
C ASN A 119 8.00 -0.94 -1.89
N GLN A 120 7.26 -2.00 -1.63
CA GLN A 120 7.82 -3.34 -1.46
C GLN A 120 8.30 -3.97 -2.78
N TYR A 121 7.94 -3.37 -3.93
CA TYR A 121 8.24 -3.88 -5.26
C TYR A 121 9.21 -2.99 -6.04
N LEU A 122 9.49 -1.75 -5.58
CA LEU A 122 10.36 -0.79 -6.26
C LEU A 122 11.83 -1.19 -6.21
N SER A 123 12.54 -1.04 -7.33
CA SER A 123 13.95 -1.35 -7.47
C SER A 123 14.83 -0.48 -6.56
N ASN A 124 14.48 0.80 -6.37
CA ASN A 124 15.20 1.66 -5.43
C ASN A 124 15.05 1.19 -3.98
N TYR A 125 13.88 0.69 -3.58
CA TYR A 125 13.70 0.11 -2.24
C TYR A 125 14.55 -1.15 -2.04
N ARG A 126 14.62 -2.03 -3.04
CA ARG A 126 15.54 -3.18 -3.01
C ARG A 126 16.99 -2.73 -2.87
N SER A 127 17.39 -1.72 -3.64
CA SER A 127 18.74 -1.15 -3.57
C SER A 127 19.05 -0.52 -2.21
N ILE A 128 18.10 0.19 -1.58
CA ILE A 128 18.25 0.67 -0.19
C ILE A 128 18.57 -0.50 0.76
N ARG A 129 17.85 -1.62 0.66
CA ARG A 129 18.11 -2.81 1.49
C ARG A 129 19.51 -3.38 1.27
N GLU A 130 20.00 -3.39 0.04
CA GLU A 130 21.35 -3.85 -0.32
C GLU A 130 22.44 -2.96 0.29
N HIS A 131 22.20 -1.64 0.39
CA HIS A 131 23.13 -0.67 0.96
C HIS A 131 23.04 -0.52 2.49
N LEU A 132 22.05 -1.13 3.16
CA LEU A 132 21.95 -1.04 4.62
C LEU A 132 23.22 -1.45 5.37
N PRO A 133 23.95 -2.53 4.99
CA PRO A 133 25.19 -2.91 5.67
C PRO A 133 26.28 -1.84 5.62
N GLU A 134 26.28 -0.99 4.58
CA GLU A 134 27.26 0.10 4.43
C GLU A 134 27.03 1.26 5.40
N LEU A 135 25.88 1.31 6.05
CA LEU A 135 25.56 2.32 7.07
C LEU A 135 26.11 1.95 8.44
N GLY A 136 26.69 0.75 8.61
CA GLY A 136 27.01 0.20 9.93
C GLY A 136 25.75 -0.10 10.73
N GLN A 137 25.75 0.19 12.02
CA GLN A 137 24.56 -0.03 12.85
C GLN A 137 23.54 1.10 12.62
N VAL A 138 22.37 0.77 12.09
CA VAL A 138 21.26 1.71 11.94
C VAL A 138 20.85 2.25 13.32
N LYS A 139 20.71 3.56 13.44
CA LYS A 139 20.38 4.28 14.67
C LYS A 139 19.02 4.96 14.62
N VAL A 140 18.74 5.66 13.51
CA VAL A 140 17.49 6.40 13.34
C VAL A 140 16.96 6.22 11.93
N VAL A 141 15.67 5.91 11.80
CA VAL A 141 14.94 5.97 10.54
C VAL A 141 13.85 7.03 10.64
N GLN A 142 13.76 7.91 9.66
CA GLN A 142 12.72 8.94 9.56
C GLN A 142 12.03 8.81 8.23
N CYS A 143 10.70 8.71 8.25
CA CYS A 143 9.86 8.72 7.07
C CYS A 143 8.81 9.81 7.21
N GLU A 144 8.67 10.66 6.19
CA GLU A 144 7.67 11.73 6.16
C GLU A 144 6.83 11.62 4.91
N TYR A 145 5.51 11.52 5.10
CA TYR A 145 4.54 11.58 4.03
C TYR A 145 3.34 12.42 4.45
N SER A 146 3.41 13.71 4.13
CA SER A 146 2.38 14.70 4.45
C SER A 146 1.82 15.31 3.17
N GLN A 147 0.56 15.05 2.88
CA GLN A 147 -0.12 15.52 1.69
C GLN A 147 -1.51 16.05 2.04
N TYR A 148 -1.72 17.36 1.91
CA TYR A 148 -3.03 17.95 2.12
C TYR A 148 -4.09 17.29 1.25
N SER A 149 -5.09 16.70 1.88
CA SER A 149 -6.15 15.98 1.17
C SER A 149 -7.15 16.95 0.54
N SER A 150 -7.40 16.80 -0.75
CA SER A 150 -8.48 17.55 -1.44
C SER A 150 -9.87 17.28 -0.85
N ARG A 151 -10.03 16.27 -0.01
CA ARG A 151 -11.28 15.90 0.69
C ARG A 151 -11.39 16.53 2.08
N TYR A 152 -10.28 17.05 2.64
CA TYR A 152 -10.27 17.63 3.97
C TYR A 152 -11.18 18.87 4.13
N PRO A 153 -11.27 19.81 3.16
CA PRO A 153 -12.23 20.91 3.25
C PRO A 153 -13.69 20.45 3.37
N ALA A 154 -14.10 19.42 2.63
CA ALA A 154 -15.45 18.84 2.71
C ALA A 154 -15.69 18.17 4.07
N PHE A 155 -14.67 17.43 4.57
CA PHE A 155 -14.71 16.79 5.89
C PHE A 155 -14.93 17.83 7.01
N ARG A 156 -14.20 18.96 6.99
CA ARG A 156 -14.39 20.04 7.96
C ARG A 156 -15.77 20.70 7.89
N GLN A 157 -16.48 20.56 6.78
CA GLN A 157 -17.87 21.01 6.60
C GLN A 157 -18.90 19.94 6.99
N GLY A 158 -18.46 18.80 7.54
CA GLY A 158 -19.32 17.69 7.94
C GLY A 158 -19.67 16.70 6.81
N HIS A 159 -19.06 16.85 5.62
CA HIS A 159 -19.24 15.90 4.51
C HIS A 159 -18.15 14.81 4.58
N VAL A 160 -18.47 13.72 5.28
CA VAL A 160 -17.53 12.63 5.51
C VAL A 160 -17.45 11.73 4.27
N LEU A 161 -16.29 11.72 3.63
CA LEU A 161 -15.97 10.82 2.52
C LEU A 161 -15.13 9.63 3.03
N PRO A 162 -15.09 8.47 2.33
CA PRO A 162 -14.42 7.26 2.82
C PRO A 162 -13.00 7.45 3.35
N ALA A 163 -12.23 8.40 2.79
CA ALA A 163 -10.86 8.70 3.23
C ALA A 163 -10.76 9.35 4.63
N PHE A 164 -11.89 9.81 5.20
CA PHE A 164 -12.03 10.39 6.54
C PHE A 164 -13.16 9.74 7.33
N ASP A 165 -13.67 8.60 6.87
CA ASP A 165 -14.72 7.85 7.54
C ASP A 165 -14.08 6.71 8.36
N PRO A 166 -14.15 6.74 9.70
CA PRO A 166 -13.63 5.66 10.55
C PRO A 166 -14.20 4.29 10.19
N ALA A 167 -15.50 4.22 9.84
CA ALA A 167 -16.17 2.98 9.46
C ALA A 167 -15.64 2.41 8.13
N MET A 168 -15.04 3.25 7.28
CA MET A 168 -14.42 2.86 6.01
C MET A 168 -12.89 2.69 6.11
N GLY A 169 -12.33 2.75 7.34
CA GLY A 169 -10.88 2.70 7.53
C GLY A 169 -10.18 3.95 7.01
N GLY A 170 -10.84 5.12 7.10
CA GLY A 170 -10.24 6.42 6.83
C GLY A 170 -9.20 6.79 7.88
N GLY A 171 -8.44 7.85 7.61
CA GLY A 171 -7.45 8.38 8.53
C GLY A 171 -6.09 8.56 7.88
N ALA A 172 -5.19 9.27 8.56
CA ALA A 172 -3.86 9.58 8.04
C ALA A 172 -2.93 8.37 8.11
N LEU A 173 -3.00 7.58 9.19
CA LEU A 173 -2.13 6.42 9.36
C LEU A 173 -2.40 5.36 8.30
N LEU A 174 -3.66 4.95 8.10
CA LEU A 174 -4.02 3.89 7.15
C LEU A 174 -3.97 4.35 5.69
N ASP A 175 -4.09 5.64 5.40
CA ASP A 175 -4.03 6.13 4.02
C ASP A 175 -2.60 6.47 3.57
N LEU A 176 -1.83 7.19 4.39
CA LEU A 176 -0.48 7.67 4.06
C LEU A 176 0.60 7.00 4.93
N GLY A 177 0.40 6.95 6.24
CA GLY A 177 1.37 6.40 7.19
C GLY A 177 1.69 4.92 6.96
N ILE A 178 0.73 4.16 6.43
CA ILE A 178 0.89 2.74 6.11
C ILE A 178 2.10 2.48 5.19
N TYR A 179 2.38 3.36 4.23
CA TYR A 179 3.55 3.25 3.36
C TYR A 179 4.87 3.37 4.14
N SER A 180 4.91 4.28 5.14
CA SER A 180 6.08 4.42 6.02
C SER A 180 6.25 3.19 6.91
N LEU A 181 5.15 2.61 7.43
CA LEU A 181 5.21 1.37 8.21
C LEU A 181 5.76 0.22 7.36
N HIS A 182 5.24 0.01 6.15
CA HIS A 182 5.77 -1.00 5.23
C HIS A 182 7.24 -0.78 4.89
N PHE A 183 7.64 0.47 4.68
CA PHE A 183 9.03 0.82 4.40
C PHE A 183 9.95 0.40 5.55
N VAL A 184 9.65 0.86 6.77
CA VAL A 184 10.48 0.62 7.95
C VAL A 184 10.48 -0.86 8.36
N VAL A 185 9.29 -1.48 8.42
CA VAL A 185 9.15 -2.90 8.82
C VAL A 185 9.82 -3.84 7.80
N GLY A 186 9.79 -3.49 6.51
CA GLY A 186 10.49 -4.25 5.48
C GLY A 186 12.03 -4.17 5.59
N LEU A 187 12.58 -3.13 6.23
CA LEU A 187 14.01 -2.99 6.50
C LEU A 187 14.43 -3.62 7.83
N LEU A 188 13.65 -3.40 8.89
CA LEU A 188 14.05 -3.66 10.27
C LEU A 188 13.24 -4.79 10.97
N GLY A 189 12.17 -5.28 10.33
CA GLY A 189 11.29 -6.29 10.93
C GLY A 189 10.36 -5.71 12.01
N ARG A 190 9.94 -6.54 12.98
CA ARG A 190 9.03 -6.16 14.07
C ARG A 190 9.75 -5.28 15.10
N PRO A 191 9.19 -4.10 15.45
CA PRO A 191 9.68 -3.30 16.58
C PRO A 191 9.35 -3.98 17.93
N ARG A 192 10.04 -3.58 18.99
CA ARG A 192 9.75 -3.97 20.39
C ARG A 192 8.47 -3.32 20.90
N SER A 193 8.23 -2.08 20.49
CA SER A 193 7.02 -1.35 20.79
C SER A 193 6.72 -0.31 19.70
N VAL A 194 5.46 0.07 19.59
CA VAL A 194 4.98 1.12 18.72
C VAL A 194 4.08 2.08 19.49
N LYS A 195 4.19 3.37 19.21
CA LYS A 195 3.34 4.41 19.78
C LYS A 195 2.95 5.40 18.67
N TYR A 196 1.67 5.74 18.60
CA TYR A 196 1.15 6.76 17.72
C TYR A 196 0.62 7.94 18.52
N THR A 197 1.04 9.15 18.17
CA THR A 197 0.48 10.40 18.68
C THR A 197 -0.21 11.10 17.51
N ALA A 198 -1.54 11.20 17.57
CA ALA A 198 -2.36 11.67 16.48
C ALA A 198 -3.09 12.97 16.81
N ASN A 199 -3.27 13.81 15.80
CA ASN A 199 -4.34 14.82 15.78
C ASN A 199 -5.62 14.14 15.32
N VAL A 200 -6.65 14.17 16.16
CA VAL A 200 -7.93 13.49 15.91
C VAL A 200 -9.04 14.51 15.74
N GLU A 201 -9.79 14.42 14.66
CA GLU A 201 -10.99 15.22 14.39
C GLU A 201 -12.14 14.28 14.01
N CYS A 202 -13.31 14.40 14.68
CA CYS A 202 -14.48 13.55 14.43
C CYS A 202 -14.12 12.04 14.40
N ASP A 203 -13.40 11.58 15.43
CA ASP A 203 -12.99 10.18 15.65
C ASP A 203 -12.04 9.58 14.58
N VAL A 204 -11.44 10.41 13.72
CA VAL A 204 -10.46 9.98 12.73
C VAL A 204 -9.17 10.77 12.87
N ASP A 205 -8.02 10.11 12.70
CA ASP A 205 -6.73 10.78 12.66
C ASP A 205 -6.55 11.57 11.36
N THR A 206 -6.26 12.86 11.48
CA THR A 206 -5.99 13.74 10.34
C THR A 206 -4.50 13.90 10.06
N SER A 207 -3.68 13.75 11.10
CA SER A 207 -2.22 13.71 11.05
C SER A 207 -1.65 13.06 12.31
N GLY A 208 -0.35 12.72 12.30
CA GLY A 208 0.30 12.20 13.48
C GLY A 208 1.70 11.67 13.24
N VAL A 209 2.29 11.18 14.35
CA VAL A 209 3.65 10.66 14.42
C VAL A 209 3.64 9.28 15.06
N VAL A 210 4.12 8.29 14.31
CA VAL A 210 4.39 6.94 14.85
C VAL A 210 5.86 6.87 15.26
N VAL A 211 6.11 6.39 16.48
CA VAL A 211 7.44 6.04 16.97
C VAL A 211 7.52 4.54 17.18
N MET A 212 8.50 3.90 16.55
CA MET A 212 8.78 2.47 16.67
C MET A 212 10.13 2.27 17.34
N ASP A 213 10.15 1.56 18.46
CA ASP A 213 11.38 1.22 19.21
C ASP A 213 11.88 -0.17 18.82
N TYR A 214 13.11 -0.25 18.34
CA TYR A 214 13.83 -1.49 18.03
C TYR A 214 14.91 -1.83 19.08
N GLY A 215 15.01 -1.02 20.15
CA GLY A 215 16.02 -1.15 21.19
C GLY A 215 17.37 -0.51 20.86
N THR A 216 17.94 -0.81 19.73
CA THR A 216 19.22 -0.21 19.25
C THR A 216 19.02 0.85 18.17
N CYS A 217 17.80 0.94 17.66
CA CYS A 217 17.36 1.86 16.61
C CYS A 217 15.97 2.39 16.97
N VAL A 218 15.67 3.61 16.57
CA VAL A 218 14.33 4.22 16.65
C VAL A 218 13.89 4.61 15.25
N ALA A 219 12.64 4.29 14.89
CA ALA A 219 12.04 4.80 13.66
C ALA A 219 10.89 5.75 13.97
N VAL A 220 10.80 6.84 13.20
CA VAL A 220 9.77 7.88 13.30
C VAL A 220 9.10 8.04 11.94
N CYS A 221 7.77 7.88 11.91
CA CYS A 221 6.97 8.04 10.71
C CYS A 221 5.96 9.17 10.93
N VAL A 222 6.05 10.21 10.11
CA VAL A 222 5.12 11.35 10.10
C VAL A 222 4.15 11.18 8.95
N CYS A 223 2.86 11.34 9.21
CA CYS A 223 1.82 11.33 8.17
C CYS A 223 0.80 12.43 8.45
N ALA A 224 0.35 13.12 7.39
CA ALA A 224 -0.65 14.17 7.50
C ALA A 224 -1.53 14.26 6.25
N LYS A 225 -2.84 14.48 6.47
CA LYS A 225 -3.86 14.76 5.45
C LYS A 225 -4.48 16.13 5.61
N ASP A 226 -4.27 16.76 6.75
CA ASP A 226 -4.74 18.11 7.15
C ASP A 226 -3.72 19.21 6.83
N SER A 227 -2.49 18.83 6.53
CA SER A 227 -1.36 19.70 6.24
C SER A 227 -0.45 19.10 5.16
N SER A 228 0.44 19.93 4.60
CA SER A 228 1.46 19.51 3.64
C SER A 228 2.86 19.82 4.15
N GLY A 229 3.82 18.97 3.83
CA GLY A 229 5.23 19.17 4.10
C GLY A 229 6.09 18.48 3.03
N PRO A 230 7.40 18.75 2.99
CA PRO A 230 8.32 17.98 2.18
C PRO A 230 8.27 16.51 2.57
N SER A 231 8.06 15.62 1.60
CA SER A 231 8.17 14.19 1.85
C SER A 231 9.64 13.79 1.76
N ARG A 232 10.13 13.15 2.80
CA ARG A 232 11.54 12.72 2.89
C ARG A 232 11.67 11.44 3.69
N THR A 233 12.64 10.62 3.31
CA THR A 233 13.06 9.46 4.09
C THR A 233 14.55 9.55 4.37
N LYS A 234 14.94 9.26 5.62
CA LYS A 234 16.34 9.25 6.04
C LYS A 234 16.62 8.02 6.91
N ILE A 235 17.70 7.32 6.60
CA ILE A 235 18.19 6.17 7.37
C ILE A 235 19.61 6.51 7.83
N GLN A 236 19.80 6.70 9.15
CA GLN A 236 21.07 7.05 9.74
C GLN A 236 21.69 5.84 10.43
N GLY A 237 22.89 5.50 10.04
CA GLY A 237 23.73 4.49 10.69
C GLY A 237 24.95 5.09 11.34
N SER A 238 25.79 4.25 11.97
CA SER A 238 27.06 4.67 12.57
C SER A 238 28.10 5.15 11.56
N ASP A 239 28.05 4.61 10.33
CA ASP A 239 29.09 4.78 9.32
C ASP A 239 28.60 5.50 8.05
N GLY A 240 27.28 5.71 7.95
CA GLY A 240 26.70 6.39 6.80
C GLY A 240 25.22 6.72 6.98
N THR A 241 24.67 7.42 5.98
CA THR A 241 23.28 7.84 5.95
C THR A 241 22.75 7.68 4.53
N ILE A 242 21.53 7.13 4.39
CA ILE A 242 20.75 7.22 3.16
C ILE A 242 19.74 8.36 3.31
N VAL A 243 19.68 9.21 2.27
CA VAL A 243 18.68 10.29 2.15
C VAL A 243 17.92 10.10 0.86
N MET A 244 16.60 10.10 0.96
CA MET A 244 15.67 10.04 -0.16
C MET A 244 14.71 11.23 -0.05
N ASP A 245 14.68 12.09 -1.06
CA ASP A 245 13.88 13.31 -1.09
C ASP A 245 12.49 13.11 -1.72
N SER A 246 11.93 11.92 -1.50
CA SER A 246 10.58 11.55 -1.92
C SER A 246 9.83 10.80 -0.82
N ALA A 247 8.51 10.69 -0.99
CA ALA A 247 7.66 9.91 -0.10
C ALA A 247 7.99 8.40 -0.18
N PRO A 248 7.81 7.63 0.91
CA PRO A 248 8.10 6.20 0.92
C PRO A 248 7.37 5.37 -0.14
N ASN A 249 6.22 5.84 -0.63
CA ASN A 249 5.45 5.18 -1.68
C ASN A 249 5.96 5.46 -3.10
N VAL A 250 6.81 6.48 -3.27
CA VAL A 250 7.42 6.85 -4.55
C VAL A 250 8.81 6.24 -4.69
N CYS A 251 9.68 6.44 -3.68
CA CYS A 251 11.03 5.87 -3.61
C CYS A 251 11.78 6.01 -4.94
N ASP A 252 11.88 7.27 -5.46
CA ASP A 252 12.36 7.57 -6.82
C ASP A 252 13.88 7.43 -6.97
N SER A 253 14.65 7.93 -6.01
CA SER A 253 16.10 7.81 -5.95
C SER A 253 16.57 8.10 -4.52
N PHE A 254 17.85 7.81 -4.22
CA PHE A 254 18.43 8.14 -2.93
C PHE A 254 19.90 8.51 -3.05
N THR A 255 20.42 9.19 -2.03
CA THR A 255 21.84 9.50 -1.91
C THR A 255 22.42 8.79 -0.69
N LEU A 256 23.52 8.07 -0.87
CA LEU A 256 24.31 7.45 0.17
C LEU A 256 25.44 8.40 0.58
N LEU A 257 25.43 8.85 1.83
CA LEU A 257 26.39 9.75 2.45
C LEU A 257 27.28 8.94 3.39
N ARG A 258 28.61 9.03 3.24
CA ARG A 258 29.58 8.35 4.10
C ARG A 258 30.72 9.29 4.47
N SER A 259 31.11 9.28 5.75
CA SER A 259 32.18 10.17 6.23
C SER A 259 33.47 9.96 5.48
N GLY A 260 34.06 11.06 4.96
CA GLY A 260 35.33 11.04 4.23
C GLY A 260 35.25 10.41 2.83
N GLN A 261 34.08 10.10 2.32
CA GLN A 261 33.89 9.58 0.97
C GLN A 261 33.00 10.54 0.14
N GLN A 262 33.05 10.38 -1.18
CA GLN A 262 32.15 11.11 -2.06
C GLN A 262 30.71 10.56 -1.92
N ASP A 263 29.73 11.45 -1.93
CA ASP A 263 28.32 11.10 -1.95
C ASP A 263 27.97 10.28 -3.20
N VAL A 264 27.21 9.22 -3.03
CA VAL A 264 26.79 8.34 -4.12
C VAL A 264 25.31 8.50 -4.35
N HIS A 265 24.91 9.04 -5.48
CA HIS A 265 23.53 9.07 -5.92
C HIS A 265 23.15 7.76 -6.60
N VAL A 266 22.06 7.15 -6.17
CA VAL A 266 21.56 5.87 -6.69
C VAL A 266 20.14 6.06 -7.22
N ASP A 267 19.96 5.71 -8.49
CA ASP A 267 18.67 5.59 -9.14
C ASP A 267 18.61 4.25 -9.89
N ARG A 268 17.70 3.38 -9.47
CA ARG A 268 17.40 2.06 -10.06
C ARG A 268 15.99 2.00 -10.62
N GLN A 269 15.34 3.15 -10.79
CA GLN A 269 13.97 3.22 -11.27
C GLN A 269 13.84 2.60 -12.66
N VAL A 270 12.96 1.63 -12.81
CA VAL A 270 12.71 0.94 -14.08
C VAL A 270 11.69 1.69 -14.93
N HIS A 271 10.73 2.36 -14.28
CA HIS A 271 9.71 3.12 -14.96
C HIS A 271 9.28 4.33 -14.10
N PRO A 272 9.01 5.52 -14.70
CA PRO A 272 8.63 6.71 -13.95
C PRO A 272 7.37 6.56 -13.10
N HIS A 273 6.45 5.69 -13.51
CA HIS A 273 5.23 5.45 -12.76
C HIS A 273 5.40 4.22 -11.85
N ARG A 274 5.33 4.43 -10.54
CA ARG A 274 5.57 3.45 -9.47
C ARG A 274 4.77 2.14 -9.62
N MET A 275 3.53 2.20 -10.14
CA MET A 275 2.67 1.01 -10.27
C MET A 275 3.15 0.04 -11.34
N VAL A 276 4.00 0.45 -12.29
CA VAL A 276 4.49 -0.46 -13.34
C VAL A 276 5.38 -1.56 -12.76
N GLU A 277 6.36 -1.21 -11.90
CA GLU A 277 7.20 -2.22 -11.25
C GLU A 277 6.38 -3.14 -10.33
N GLU A 278 5.44 -2.57 -9.60
CA GLU A 278 4.55 -3.31 -8.71
C GLU A 278 3.71 -4.33 -9.48
N PHE A 279 3.01 -3.91 -10.53
CA PHE A 279 2.16 -4.81 -11.31
C PHE A 279 2.94 -5.82 -12.15
N ARG A 280 4.15 -5.50 -12.61
CA ARG A 280 5.06 -6.49 -13.21
C ARG A 280 5.43 -7.60 -12.23
N ALA A 281 5.69 -7.23 -10.96
CA ALA A 281 5.97 -8.23 -9.93
C ALA A 281 4.76 -9.10 -9.60
N PHE A 282 3.55 -8.55 -9.65
CA PHE A 282 2.31 -9.32 -9.46
C PHE A 282 2.07 -10.26 -10.65
N GLU A 283 2.20 -9.76 -11.86
CA GLU A 283 2.05 -10.56 -13.07
C GLU A 283 3.02 -11.75 -13.07
N GLN A 284 4.30 -11.50 -12.82
CA GLN A 284 5.29 -12.57 -12.72
C GLN A 284 4.93 -13.60 -11.64
N MET A 285 4.55 -13.15 -10.45
CA MET A 285 4.17 -14.05 -9.33
C MET A 285 2.96 -14.91 -9.70
N ILE A 286 2.00 -14.37 -10.46
CA ILE A 286 0.81 -15.09 -10.91
C ILE A 286 1.17 -16.07 -12.03
N ALA A 287 1.91 -15.61 -13.04
CA ALA A 287 2.33 -16.43 -14.18
C ALA A 287 3.18 -17.64 -13.77
N GLU A 288 4.08 -17.45 -12.80
CA GLU A 288 4.94 -18.52 -12.25
C GLU A 288 4.27 -19.31 -11.12
N LEU A 289 3.10 -18.88 -10.65
CA LEU A 289 2.41 -19.40 -9.47
C LEU A 289 3.36 -19.49 -8.24
N ASP A 290 4.12 -18.41 -7.99
CA ASP A 290 5.11 -18.36 -6.91
C ASP A 290 4.44 -18.25 -5.53
N LEU A 291 4.04 -19.39 -5.01
CA LEU A 291 3.39 -19.51 -3.70
C LEU A 291 4.34 -19.17 -2.53
N GLN A 292 5.64 -19.33 -2.70
CA GLN A 292 6.64 -19.00 -1.68
C GLN A 292 6.75 -17.48 -1.53
N GLN A 293 6.83 -16.74 -2.64
CA GLN A 293 6.86 -15.29 -2.62
C GLN A 293 5.52 -14.73 -2.08
N ARG A 294 4.37 -15.27 -2.52
CA ARG A 294 3.05 -14.95 -1.95
C ARG A 294 3.08 -15.05 -0.42
N ASP A 295 3.50 -16.18 0.14
CA ASP A 295 3.50 -16.39 1.59
C ASP A 295 4.45 -15.43 2.32
N THR A 296 5.55 -15.08 1.70
CA THR A 296 6.49 -14.09 2.24
C THR A 296 5.86 -12.70 2.27
N ARG A 297 5.16 -12.29 1.21
CA ARG A 297 4.44 -11.01 1.14
C ARG A 297 3.28 -10.96 2.12
N LEU A 298 2.50 -12.02 2.22
CA LEU A 298 1.38 -12.10 3.17
C LEU A 298 1.84 -12.00 4.63
N ARG A 299 2.95 -12.66 5.00
CA ARG A 299 3.53 -12.52 6.35
C ARG A 299 3.98 -11.09 6.63
N HIS A 300 4.56 -10.40 5.65
CA HIS A 300 4.93 -9.00 5.78
C HIS A 300 3.72 -8.10 5.97
N SER A 301 2.68 -8.25 5.13
CA SER A 301 1.44 -7.47 5.24
C SER A 301 0.72 -7.73 6.56
N GLU A 302 0.67 -8.99 7.04
CA GLU A 302 0.10 -9.34 8.34
C GLU A 302 0.84 -8.63 9.48
N LEU A 303 2.17 -8.64 9.46
CA LEU A 303 3.00 -7.96 10.46
C LEU A 303 2.78 -6.45 10.46
N VAL A 304 2.70 -5.82 9.28
CA VAL A 304 2.46 -4.37 9.18
C VAL A 304 1.06 -4.00 9.66
N LEU A 305 0.06 -4.81 9.34
CA LEU A 305 -1.31 -4.61 9.83
C LEU A 305 -1.38 -4.72 11.37
N GLU A 306 -0.72 -5.71 11.97
CA GLU A 306 -0.60 -5.82 13.44
C GLU A 306 -0.02 -4.54 14.04
N ILE A 307 1.10 -4.05 13.50
CA ILE A 307 1.76 -2.83 13.96
C ILE A 307 0.86 -1.59 13.77
N ALA A 308 0.14 -1.49 12.66
CA ALA A 308 -0.79 -0.40 12.42
C ALA A 308 -1.96 -0.39 13.42
N ILE A 309 -2.51 -1.57 13.73
CA ILE A 309 -3.57 -1.73 14.75
C ILE A 309 -3.02 -1.38 16.15
N GLU A 310 -1.83 -1.87 16.52
CA GLU A 310 -1.18 -1.51 17.80
C GLU A 310 -0.93 0.01 17.89
N ALA A 311 -0.48 0.64 16.81
CA ALA A 311 -0.27 2.09 16.74
C ALA A 311 -1.59 2.85 16.97
N LEU A 312 -2.66 2.54 16.23
CA LEU A 312 -3.97 3.17 16.38
C LEU A 312 -4.53 2.98 17.80
N ALA A 313 -4.44 1.77 18.34
CA ALA A 313 -4.87 1.47 19.70
C ALA A 313 -4.11 2.30 20.75
N SER A 314 -2.80 2.54 20.55
CA SER A 314 -1.99 3.38 21.43
C SER A 314 -2.42 4.86 21.43
N ALA A 315 -3.11 5.32 20.40
CA ALA A 315 -3.72 6.64 20.26
C ALA A 315 -5.20 6.68 20.69
N GLY A 316 -5.77 5.54 21.15
CA GLY A 316 -7.18 5.42 21.49
C GLY A 316 -8.12 5.38 20.29
N ILE A 317 -7.60 5.07 19.10
CA ILE A 317 -8.38 4.97 17.86
C ILE A 317 -8.67 3.50 17.59
N GLU A 318 -9.94 3.16 17.42
CA GLU A 318 -10.38 1.80 17.09
C GLU A 318 -10.63 1.67 15.59
N THR A 319 -10.18 0.56 15.00
CA THR A 319 -10.41 0.23 13.59
C THR A 319 -11.64 -0.65 13.42
N GLY A 320 -12.42 -0.43 12.37
CA GLY A 320 -13.46 -1.38 11.92
C GLY A 320 -14.69 -1.47 12.84
N ARG A 321 -15.14 -0.33 13.40
CA ARG A 321 -16.46 -0.25 14.07
C ARG A 321 -17.60 -0.30 13.07
#